data_546bfaae5a286a89cb873a5d700eeb7f
#
_entry.id   546bfaae5a286a89cb873a5d700eeb7f
#
_cell.length_a   1.000
_cell.length_b   1.000
_cell.length_c   1.000
_cell.angle_alpha   90.00
_cell.angle_beta   90.00
_cell.angle_gamma   90.00
#
_symmetry.space_group_name_H-M   'P 1'
#
loop_
_entity.id
_entity.type
_entity.pdbx_description
1 polymer ?
#
loop_
_entity_poly.entity_id
_entity_poly.type
_entity_poly.pdbx_seq_one_letter_code
_entity_poly.pdbx_strand_id
1 'polypeptide(L)'
;MPLFYSWNHGLRFDLQGGETSTDEYFKEVTRRASIIFQTAFTNSDHVYLVLVDWKFKRRKIRFGNFTFKQISDLNKSEVCYSKEMGLYSSKDKFDVAIIKLTSDRINFENIFTAIGHSDFPPRQPRLDNSRSLTSKEVYFLNIEKKLILQMYDDRGLDIIATDKETLRSIYERHNDLILSYDREQIDKQFE
;
A
#
# COMPACT_ATOMS: atom_id res chain seq x y z
N MET A 1 8.26 8.83 -6.79
CA MET A 1 7.55 8.59 -8.07
C MET A 1 6.63 7.40 -7.86
N PRO A 2 5.35 7.43 -8.29
CA PRO A 2 4.43 6.30 -8.13
C PRO A 2 4.99 5.02 -8.76
N LEU A 3 4.67 3.86 -8.18
CA LEU A 3 5.15 2.56 -8.66
C LEU A 3 4.76 2.30 -10.12
N PHE A 4 3.54 2.68 -10.50
CA PHE A 4 3.00 2.50 -11.84
C PHE A 4 3.95 3.02 -12.95
N TYR A 5 4.51 4.22 -12.80
CA TYR A 5 5.39 4.81 -13.81
C TYR A 5 6.82 4.27 -13.78
N SER A 6 7.16 3.47 -12.78
CA SER A 6 8.50 2.90 -12.61
C SER A 6 8.60 1.45 -13.09
N TRP A 7 7.50 0.88 -13.59
CA TRP A 7 7.41 -0.54 -13.93
C TRP A 7 6.72 -0.77 -15.27
N ASN A 8 7.07 -1.88 -15.95
CA ASN A 8 6.54 -2.17 -17.30
C ASN A 8 5.06 -2.57 -17.30
N HIS A 9 4.62 -3.30 -16.27
CA HIS A 9 3.25 -3.77 -16.14
C HIS A 9 2.66 -3.31 -14.82
N GLY A 10 1.59 -2.52 -14.91
CA GLY A 10 0.96 -1.96 -13.75
C GLY A 10 -0.49 -1.58 -13.97
N LEU A 11 -1.22 -1.51 -12.86
CA LEU A 11 -2.56 -0.95 -12.76
C LEU A 11 -2.53 0.19 -11.76
N ARG A 12 -3.29 1.23 -12.04
CA ARG A 12 -3.48 2.37 -11.18
C ARG A 12 -4.94 2.63 -10.98
N PHE A 13 -5.38 2.65 -9.73
CA PHE A 13 -6.77 2.74 -9.36
C PHE A 13 -7.10 4.07 -8.70
N ASP A 14 -8.27 4.61 -9.04
CA ASP A 14 -8.91 5.73 -8.36
C ASP A 14 -9.73 5.20 -7.17
N LEU A 15 -9.34 5.58 -5.97
CA LEU A 15 -10.06 5.20 -4.76
C LEU A 15 -11.13 6.22 -4.36
N GLN A 16 -11.16 7.39 -4.99
CA GLN A 16 -12.08 8.47 -4.65
C GLN A 16 -13.52 8.12 -5.02
N GLY A 17 -14.43 8.36 -4.10
CA GLY A 17 -15.86 8.15 -4.34
C GLY A 17 -16.72 9.08 -3.48
N GLY A 18 -17.50 9.96 -4.12
CA GLY A 18 -18.38 10.88 -3.42
C GLY A 18 -17.70 12.17 -2.93
N GLU A 19 -18.32 12.82 -1.96
CA GLU A 19 -17.86 14.10 -1.41
C GLU A 19 -16.67 13.91 -0.47
N THR A 20 -15.56 14.53 -0.80
CA THR A 20 -14.30 14.46 -0.05
C THR A 20 -14.48 14.90 1.41
N SER A 21 -13.79 14.24 2.32
CA SER A 21 -13.77 14.49 3.77
C SER A 21 -14.98 14.01 4.58
N THR A 22 -15.98 13.38 3.96
CA THR A 22 -17.08 12.73 4.68
C THR A 22 -16.67 11.34 5.20
N ASP A 23 -17.40 10.79 6.15
CA ASP A 23 -17.15 9.44 6.65
C ASP A 23 -17.47 8.38 5.59
N GLU A 24 -18.46 8.63 4.75
CA GLU A 24 -18.85 7.80 3.62
C GLU A 24 -17.71 7.73 2.59
N TYR A 25 -17.08 8.85 2.29
CA TYR A 25 -15.91 8.92 1.42
C TYR A 25 -14.79 7.97 1.88
N PHE A 26 -14.38 8.07 3.16
CA PHE A 26 -13.30 7.23 3.68
C PHE A 26 -13.68 5.75 3.80
N LYS A 27 -14.94 5.44 4.05
CA LYS A 27 -15.45 4.06 3.97
C LYS A 27 -15.33 3.51 2.56
N GLU A 28 -15.68 4.31 1.54
CA GLU A 28 -15.58 3.90 0.15
C GLU A 28 -14.12 3.74 -0.30
N VAL A 29 -13.22 4.67 0.08
CA VAL A 29 -11.77 4.55 -0.14
C VAL A 29 -11.24 3.22 0.42
N THR A 30 -11.54 2.94 1.69
CA THR A 30 -11.12 1.68 2.33
C THR A 30 -11.72 0.46 1.63
N ARG A 31 -13.01 0.51 1.28
CA ARG A 31 -13.70 -0.59 0.57
C ARG A 31 -13.05 -0.88 -0.78
N ARG A 32 -12.78 0.15 -1.61
CA ARG A 32 -12.15 -0.01 -2.92
C ARG A 32 -10.75 -0.62 -2.79
N ALA A 33 -9.91 -0.09 -1.90
CA ALA A 33 -8.59 -0.65 -1.65
C ALA A 33 -8.66 -2.12 -1.18
N SER A 34 -9.63 -2.44 -0.32
CA SER A 34 -9.82 -3.78 0.24
C SER A 34 -10.24 -4.82 -0.80
N ILE A 35 -11.18 -4.52 -1.69
CA ILE A 35 -11.61 -5.46 -2.73
C ILE A 35 -10.51 -5.72 -3.76
N ILE A 36 -9.68 -4.70 -4.07
CA ILE A 36 -8.51 -4.85 -4.93
C ILE A 36 -7.48 -5.75 -4.25
N PHE A 37 -7.18 -5.51 -2.97
CA PHE A 37 -6.26 -6.34 -2.19
C PHE A 37 -6.73 -7.81 -2.15
N GLN A 38 -8.00 -8.07 -1.86
CA GLN A 38 -8.58 -9.42 -1.80
C GLN A 38 -8.56 -10.15 -3.14
N THR A 39 -8.54 -9.41 -4.26
CA THR A 39 -8.36 -10.02 -5.59
C THR A 39 -6.91 -10.35 -5.87
N ALA A 40 -5.97 -9.50 -5.42
CA ALA A 40 -4.53 -9.68 -5.61
C ALA A 40 -3.94 -10.77 -4.69
N PHE A 41 -4.45 -10.88 -3.46
CA PHE A 41 -3.93 -11.76 -2.42
C PHE A 41 -5.02 -12.70 -1.89
N THR A 42 -4.75 -13.99 -1.87
CA THR A 42 -5.57 -14.99 -1.17
C THR A 42 -5.15 -15.11 0.30
N ASN A 43 -6.02 -15.62 1.16
CA ASN A 43 -5.74 -15.74 2.60
C ASN A 43 -4.47 -16.55 2.93
N SER A 44 -4.11 -17.51 2.09
CA SER A 44 -2.93 -18.37 2.26
C SER A 44 -1.66 -17.84 1.60
N ASP A 45 -1.74 -16.73 0.85
CA ASP A 45 -0.56 -16.18 0.18
C ASP A 45 0.49 -15.72 1.20
N HIS A 46 1.75 -16.04 0.92
CA HIS A 46 2.86 -15.44 1.64
C HIS A 46 3.09 -14.00 1.16
N VAL A 47 2.95 -13.08 2.10
CA VAL A 47 3.10 -11.64 1.86
C VAL A 47 4.31 -11.12 2.61
N TYR A 48 5.12 -10.31 1.94
CA TYR A 48 6.09 -9.45 2.59
C TYR A 48 5.43 -8.08 2.80
N LEU A 49 5.09 -7.77 4.05
CA LEU A 49 4.69 -6.43 4.43
C LEU A 49 5.94 -5.60 4.67
N VAL A 50 6.10 -4.53 3.90
CA VAL A 50 7.24 -3.61 3.99
C VAL A 50 6.75 -2.27 4.49
N LEU A 51 7.26 -1.84 5.64
CA LEU A 51 7.03 -0.50 6.20
C LEU A 51 8.28 0.34 6.00
N VAL A 52 8.14 1.45 5.29
CA VAL A 52 9.18 2.46 5.07
C VAL A 52 8.88 3.67 5.94
N ASP A 53 9.88 4.23 6.62
CA ASP A 53 9.78 5.49 7.39
C ASP A 53 10.87 6.48 6.92
N TRP A 54 10.44 7.55 6.24
CA TRP A 54 11.28 8.60 5.63
C TRP A 54 11.87 9.61 6.61
N LYS A 55 11.67 9.45 7.90
CA LYS A 55 12.14 10.43 8.89
C LYS A 55 13.65 10.47 8.99
N PHE A 56 14.23 11.61 8.61
CA PHE A 56 15.65 11.98 8.70
C PHE A 56 16.27 11.92 10.10
N LYS A 57 15.48 11.76 11.16
CA LYS A 57 15.98 11.70 12.54
C LYS A 57 15.97 10.27 13.03
N ARG A 58 17.12 9.76 13.44
CA ARG A 58 17.54 8.54 14.16
C ARG A 58 16.45 7.69 14.90
N ARG A 59 15.19 7.77 14.53
CA ARG A 59 14.12 7.00 15.15
C ARG A 59 13.92 5.72 14.35
N LYS A 60 14.40 4.62 14.89
CA LYS A 60 14.05 3.28 14.41
C LYS A 60 12.53 3.11 14.39
N ILE A 61 12.03 2.39 13.41
CA ILE A 61 10.65 1.90 13.42
C ILE A 61 10.42 1.13 14.71
N ARG A 62 9.45 1.57 15.53
CA ARG A 62 9.18 0.95 16.83
C ARG A 62 8.28 -0.27 16.61
N PHE A 63 8.53 -1.36 17.36
CA PHE A 63 7.70 -2.56 17.33
C PHE A 63 6.22 -2.28 17.68
N GLY A 64 5.94 -1.33 18.56
CA GLY A 64 4.58 -0.91 18.92
C GLY A 64 3.95 0.14 17.97
N ASN A 65 4.40 0.28 16.71
CA ASN A 65 3.79 1.19 15.74
C ASN A 65 2.39 0.71 15.31
N PHE A 66 1.63 1.59 14.66
CA PHE A 66 0.26 1.28 14.24
C PHE A 66 0.19 0.06 13.31
N THR A 67 1.02 0.04 12.26
CA THR A 67 0.99 -1.03 11.23
C THR A 67 1.23 -2.40 11.85
N PHE A 68 2.20 -2.53 12.77
CA PHE A 68 2.50 -3.82 13.41
C PHE A 68 1.38 -4.31 14.34
N LYS A 69 0.61 -3.39 14.93
CA LYS A 69 -0.58 -3.76 15.72
C LYS A 69 -1.72 -4.32 14.87
N GLN A 70 -1.64 -4.18 13.54
CA GLN A 70 -2.61 -4.75 12.61
C GLN A 70 -2.21 -6.16 12.14
N ILE A 71 -1.18 -6.76 12.74
CA ILE A 71 -0.72 -8.11 12.42
C ILE A 71 -0.97 -9.02 13.63
N SER A 72 -1.77 -10.06 13.41
CA SER A 72 -2.07 -11.05 14.44
C SER A 72 -0.80 -11.83 14.85
N ASP A 73 -0.61 -12.00 16.15
CA ASP A 73 0.46 -12.81 16.76
C ASP A 73 1.88 -12.46 16.28
N LEU A 74 2.13 -11.17 15.95
CA LEU A 74 3.43 -10.73 15.50
C LEU A 74 4.47 -10.78 16.62
N ASN A 75 5.56 -11.49 16.38
CA ASN A 75 6.74 -11.56 17.26
C ASN A 75 7.87 -10.64 16.76
N LYS A 76 8.67 -10.11 17.67
CA LYS A 76 9.82 -9.25 17.31
C LYS A 76 10.84 -9.97 16.40
N SER A 77 10.99 -11.27 16.54
CA SER A 77 11.91 -12.10 15.74
C SER A 77 11.48 -12.23 14.27
N GLU A 78 10.22 -11.97 13.94
CA GLU A 78 9.71 -12.00 12.56
C GLU A 78 10.02 -10.71 11.79
N VAL A 79 10.47 -9.64 12.48
CA VAL A 79 10.69 -8.34 11.86
C VAL A 79 12.17 -8.15 11.52
N CYS A 80 12.48 -8.06 10.23
CA CYS A 80 13.78 -7.65 9.74
C CYS A 80 13.83 -6.13 9.59
N TYR A 81 14.84 -5.50 10.19
CA TYR A 81 15.05 -4.05 10.08
C TYR A 81 16.28 -3.75 9.24
N SER A 82 16.17 -2.81 8.33
CA SER A 82 17.31 -2.28 7.57
C SER A 82 17.27 -0.75 7.51
N LYS A 83 18.38 -0.18 7.09
CA LYS A 83 18.50 1.23 6.74
C LYS A 83 18.92 1.31 5.29
N GLU A 84 18.17 2.03 4.52
CA GLU A 84 18.38 2.14 3.10
C GLU A 84 18.72 3.57 2.70
N MET A 85 19.29 3.72 1.53
CA MET A 85 19.66 5.00 0.96
C MET A 85 19.32 5.02 -0.53
N GLY A 86 18.93 6.19 -1.03
CA GLY A 86 18.90 6.42 -2.46
C GLY A 86 17.67 5.93 -3.21
N LEU A 87 16.48 5.84 -2.58
CA LEU A 87 15.29 5.39 -3.29
C LEU A 87 14.83 6.39 -4.37
N TYR A 88 14.75 7.68 -4.04
CA TYR A 88 14.39 8.76 -4.98
C TYR A 88 15.56 9.73 -5.23
N SER A 89 16.48 9.84 -4.28
CA SER A 89 17.69 10.65 -4.37
C SER A 89 18.82 9.96 -3.63
N SER A 90 20.05 10.10 -4.11
CA SER A 90 21.24 9.53 -3.45
C SER A 90 21.45 10.01 -1.99
N LYS A 91 20.76 11.07 -1.59
CA LYS A 91 20.80 11.64 -0.23
C LYS A 91 19.69 11.14 0.68
N ASP A 92 18.66 10.48 0.14
CA ASP A 92 17.53 10.00 0.92
C ASP A 92 17.98 8.87 1.85
N LYS A 93 17.57 8.97 3.10
CA LYS A 93 17.79 7.94 4.12
C LYS A 93 16.44 7.58 4.73
N PHE A 94 16.19 6.30 4.84
CA PHE A 94 14.95 5.80 5.42
C PHE A 94 15.18 4.49 6.19
N ASP A 95 14.35 4.27 7.18
CA ASP A 95 14.32 3.00 7.90
C ASP A 95 13.28 2.09 7.23
N VAL A 96 13.62 0.82 7.10
CA VAL A 96 12.74 -0.21 6.52
C VAL A 96 12.52 -1.31 7.55
N ALA A 97 11.29 -1.78 7.64
CA ALA A 97 10.96 -3.01 8.35
C ALA A 97 10.23 -3.96 7.41
N ILE A 98 10.69 -5.20 7.35
CA ILE A 98 10.15 -6.25 6.49
C ILE A 98 9.66 -7.39 7.37
N ILE A 99 8.43 -7.85 7.10
CA ILE A 99 7.80 -8.96 7.80
C ILE A 99 7.27 -9.94 6.75
N LYS A 100 7.71 -11.20 6.85
CA LYS A 100 7.15 -12.29 6.05
C LYS A 100 6.06 -13.00 6.86
N LEU A 101 4.84 -13.04 6.32
CA LEU A 101 3.68 -13.64 6.99
C LEU A 101 2.65 -14.10 5.96
N THR A 102 1.60 -14.79 6.42
CA THR A 102 0.45 -15.10 5.57
C THR A 102 -0.55 -13.94 5.58
N SER A 103 -1.25 -13.74 4.47
CA SER A 103 -2.15 -12.63 4.24
C SER A 103 -3.29 -12.55 5.28
N ASP A 104 -3.78 -13.70 5.77
CA ASP A 104 -4.84 -13.80 6.79
C ASP A 104 -4.46 -13.23 8.17
N ARG A 105 -3.16 -13.07 8.44
CA ARG A 105 -2.67 -12.42 9.67
C ARG A 105 -2.75 -10.89 9.62
N ILE A 106 -3.04 -10.29 8.46
CA ILE A 106 -3.00 -8.84 8.25
C ILE A 106 -4.43 -8.27 8.32
N ASN A 107 -4.67 -7.35 9.23
CA ASN A 107 -5.84 -6.48 9.16
C ASN A 107 -5.56 -5.33 8.17
N PHE A 108 -5.61 -5.66 6.88
CA PHE A 108 -5.31 -4.71 5.79
C PHE A 108 -6.33 -3.57 5.71
N GLU A 109 -7.60 -3.80 6.08
CA GLU A 109 -8.64 -2.75 6.09
C GLU A 109 -8.27 -1.61 7.05
N ASN A 110 -7.81 -1.93 8.26
CA ASN A 110 -7.35 -0.92 9.21
C ASN A 110 -6.09 -0.19 8.70
N ILE A 111 -5.20 -0.88 7.98
CA ILE A 111 -4.02 -0.26 7.36
C ILE A 111 -4.46 0.71 6.27
N PHE A 112 -5.37 0.32 5.37
CA PHE A 112 -5.89 1.18 4.31
C PHE A 112 -6.65 2.39 4.87
N THR A 113 -7.47 2.18 5.91
CA THR A 113 -8.14 3.28 6.62
C THR A 113 -7.11 4.29 7.14
N ALA A 114 -6.03 3.80 7.77
CA ALA A 114 -4.99 4.67 8.31
C ALA A 114 -4.19 5.41 7.21
N ILE A 115 -4.00 4.79 6.04
CA ILE A 115 -3.39 5.43 4.88
C ILE A 115 -4.34 6.50 4.32
N GLY A 116 -5.62 6.19 4.12
CA GLY A 116 -6.61 7.14 3.63
C GLY A 116 -6.77 8.38 4.52
N HIS A 117 -6.58 8.23 5.83
CA HIS A 117 -6.62 9.34 6.78
C HIS A 117 -5.30 10.15 6.88
N SER A 118 -4.26 9.78 6.14
CA SER A 118 -2.91 10.35 6.34
C SER A 118 -2.86 11.85 6.18
N ASP A 119 -3.61 12.40 5.24
CA ASP A 119 -3.64 13.82 4.90
C ASP A 119 -4.77 14.60 5.62
N PHE A 120 -5.54 13.94 6.47
CA PHE A 120 -6.73 14.49 7.12
C PHE A 120 -6.63 14.46 8.66
N PRO A 121 -5.69 15.16 9.31
CA PRO A 121 -5.77 15.32 10.76
C PRO A 121 -7.02 16.18 11.10
N PRO A 122 -7.85 15.88 12.09
CA PRO A 122 -7.59 14.95 13.20
C PRO A 122 -8.16 13.52 13.02
N ARG A 123 -8.45 13.04 11.81
CA ARG A 123 -9.01 11.70 11.59
C ARG A 123 -8.11 10.59 12.16
N GLN A 124 -8.74 9.54 12.65
CA GLN A 124 -8.09 8.34 13.20
C GLN A 124 -8.78 7.07 12.65
N PRO A 125 -8.07 5.94 12.50
CA PRO A 125 -6.63 5.77 12.79
C PRO A 125 -5.72 6.42 11.73
N ARG A 126 -4.43 6.58 12.05
CA ARG A 126 -3.38 7.04 11.13
C ARG A 126 -2.12 6.20 11.30
N LEU A 127 -1.28 6.12 10.27
CA LEU A 127 -0.01 5.36 10.32
C LEU A 127 0.95 5.90 11.39
N ASP A 128 0.86 7.19 11.70
CA ASP A 128 1.57 7.81 12.81
C ASP A 128 0.75 8.95 13.44
N ASN A 129 1.20 9.41 14.62
CA ASN A 129 0.58 10.52 15.33
C ASN A 129 1.17 11.88 14.92
N SER A 130 1.74 12.00 13.73
CA SER A 130 2.25 13.27 13.22
C SER A 130 1.12 14.27 13.06
N ARG A 131 1.36 15.55 13.37
CA ARG A 131 0.42 16.65 13.09
C ARG A 131 0.48 17.10 11.61
N SER A 132 1.48 16.63 10.89
CA SER A 132 1.70 16.86 9.45
C SER A 132 1.45 15.58 8.66
N LEU A 133 1.75 15.62 7.37
CA LEU A 133 1.73 14.44 6.49
C LEU A 133 2.55 13.30 7.07
N THR A 134 2.11 12.07 6.87
CA THR A 134 2.86 10.90 7.28
C THR A 134 4.15 10.78 6.47
N SER A 135 5.20 10.29 7.13
CA SER A 135 6.45 9.91 6.45
C SER A 135 6.52 8.41 6.19
N LYS A 136 5.41 7.70 6.37
CA LYS A 136 5.37 6.23 6.29
C LYS A 136 4.66 5.78 5.04
N GLU A 137 5.23 4.75 4.42
CA GLU A 137 4.65 4.04 3.30
C GLU A 137 4.56 2.55 3.64
N VAL A 138 3.50 1.91 3.17
CA VAL A 138 3.28 0.46 3.36
C VAL A 138 3.15 -0.19 2.01
N TYR A 139 3.93 -1.25 1.81
CA TYR A 139 3.89 -2.07 0.60
C TYR A 139 3.54 -3.51 0.96
N PHE A 140 2.77 -4.15 0.10
CA PHE A 140 2.44 -5.57 0.17
C PHE A 140 3.03 -6.27 -1.04
N LEU A 141 3.96 -7.21 -0.81
CA LEU A 141 4.64 -7.93 -1.88
C LEU A 141 4.27 -9.41 -1.83
N ASN A 142 3.90 -9.97 -2.96
CA ASN A 142 3.83 -11.40 -3.16
C ASN A 142 4.97 -11.82 -4.10
N ILE A 143 5.99 -12.48 -3.54
CA ILE A 143 7.18 -12.87 -4.31
C ILE A 143 6.87 -14.01 -5.30
N GLU A 144 5.95 -14.91 -4.94
CA GLU A 144 5.56 -16.03 -5.80
C GLU A 144 4.81 -15.54 -7.04
N LYS A 145 3.88 -14.61 -6.85
CA LYS A 145 3.15 -13.92 -7.93
C LYS A 145 3.96 -12.78 -8.57
N LYS A 146 5.12 -12.42 -7.99
CA LYS A 146 5.96 -11.29 -8.43
C LYS A 146 5.16 -9.99 -8.56
N LEU A 147 4.38 -9.68 -7.54
CA LEU A 147 3.41 -8.59 -7.50
C LEU A 147 3.71 -7.68 -6.30
N ILE A 148 3.54 -6.37 -6.49
CA ILE A 148 3.62 -5.34 -5.43
C ILE A 148 2.37 -4.50 -5.47
N LEU A 149 1.75 -4.28 -4.30
CA LEU A 149 0.62 -3.38 -4.10
C LEU A 149 1.02 -2.27 -3.13
N GLN A 150 0.71 -1.03 -3.49
CA GLN A 150 0.88 0.15 -2.65
C GLN A 150 -0.34 1.06 -2.76
N MET A 151 -1.02 1.31 -1.64
CA MET A 151 -1.91 2.45 -1.49
C MET A 151 -1.07 3.63 -1.00
N TYR A 152 -1.07 4.76 -1.72
CA TYR A 152 -0.23 5.91 -1.36
C TYR A 152 -0.96 6.98 -0.54
N ASP A 153 -2.25 7.20 -0.78
CA ASP A 153 -3.13 8.08 0.01
C ASP A 153 -4.62 7.70 -0.23
N ASP A 154 -5.55 8.58 0.12
CA ASP A 154 -6.99 8.38 -0.10
C ASP A 154 -7.40 8.40 -1.59
N ARG A 155 -6.55 8.92 -2.47
CA ARG A 155 -6.86 9.08 -3.90
C ARG A 155 -6.53 7.85 -4.72
N GLY A 156 -5.52 7.06 -4.31
CA GLY A 156 -5.17 5.98 -5.21
C GLY A 156 -4.26 4.88 -4.68
N LEU A 157 -4.21 3.83 -5.51
CA LEU A 157 -3.48 2.60 -5.26
C LEU A 157 -2.85 2.12 -6.56
N ASP A 158 -1.58 1.72 -6.47
CA ASP A 158 -0.84 1.10 -7.58
C ASP A 158 -0.66 -0.39 -7.31
N ILE A 159 -0.81 -1.21 -8.36
CA ILE A 159 -0.35 -2.59 -8.40
C ILE A 159 0.57 -2.76 -9.59
N ILE A 160 1.73 -3.36 -9.37
CA ILE A 160 2.68 -3.70 -10.42
C ILE A 160 3.02 -5.18 -10.37
N ALA A 161 3.36 -5.77 -11.51
CA ALA A 161 3.85 -7.13 -11.58
C ALA A 161 4.94 -7.28 -12.66
N THR A 162 5.67 -8.39 -12.62
CA THR A 162 6.66 -8.69 -13.67
C THR A 162 6.02 -9.21 -14.95
N ASP A 163 4.77 -9.71 -14.86
CA ASP A 163 4.00 -10.25 -15.97
C ASP A 163 2.59 -9.65 -15.97
N LYS A 164 2.13 -9.19 -17.14
CA LYS A 164 0.79 -8.62 -17.31
C LYS A 164 -0.33 -9.63 -16.99
N GLU A 165 -0.11 -10.91 -17.25
CA GLU A 165 -1.11 -11.94 -16.99
C GLU A 165 -1.42 -12.11 -15.49
N THR A 166 -0.43 -11.81 -14.63
CA THR A 166 -0.66 -11.75 -13.17
C THR A 166 -1.68 -10.67 -12.80
N LEU A 167 -1.77 -9.59 -13.58
CA LEU A 167 -2.67 -8.47 -13.35
C LEU A 167 -4.04 -8.63 -14.04
N ARG A 168 -4.19 -9.55 -15.00
CA ARG A 168 -5.37 -9.66 -15.85
C ARG A 168 -6.67 -9.80 -15.06
N SER A 169 -6.72 -10.69 -14.08
CA SER A 169 -7.92 -10.89 -13.27
C SER A 169 -8.29 -9.66 -12.42
N ILE A 170 -7.29 -8.88 -11.99
CA ILE A 170 -7.48 -7.64 -11.23
C ILE A 170 -7.99 -6.55 -12.18
N TYR A 171 -7.40 -6.43 -13.36
CA TYR A 171 -7.82 -5.50 -14.41
C TYR A 171 -9.27 -5.73 -14.82
N GLU A 172 -9.65 -6.97 -15.13
CA GLU A 172 -11.01 -7.31 -15.58
C GLU A 172 -12.06 -7.08 -14.48
N ARG A 173 -11.75 -7.43 -13.24
CA ARG A 173 -12.70 -7.35 -12.12
C ARG A 173 -12.92 -5.94 -11.61
N HIS A 174 -11.90 -5.09 -11.68
CA HIS A 174 -11.92 -3.73 -11.13
C HIS A 174 -11.66 -2.67 -12.20
N ASN A 175 -12.05 -2.97 -13.45
CA ASN A 175 -11.83 -2.08 -14.59
C ASN A 175 -12.50 -0.71 -14.40
N ASP A 176 -13.66 -0.67 -13.75
CA ASP A 176 -14.39 0.55 -13.43
C ASP A 176 -13.65 1.49 -12.45
N LEU A 177 -12.71 0.96 -11.68
CA LEU A 177 -11.91 1.73 -10.72
C LEU A 177 -10.57 2.21 -11.30
N ILE A 178 -10.22 1.86 -12.53
CA ILE A 178 -8.96 2.31 -13.15
C ILE A 178 -8.97 3.82 -13.30
N LEU A 179 -7.86 4.45 -12.86
CA LEU A 179 -7.69 5.89 -12.96
C LEU A 179 -7.81 6.35 -14.42
N SER A 180 -8.76 7.25 -14.68
CA SER A 180 -9.07 7.70 -16.05
C SER A 180 -7.88 8.33 -16.76
N TYR A 181 -6.99 9.00 -16.04
CA TYR A 181 -5.79 9.63 -16.58
C TYR A 181 -4.83 8.62 -17.24
N ASP A 182 -4.68 7.44 -16.66
CA ASP A 182 -3.74 6.41 -17.12
C ASP A 182 -4.44 5.29 -17.90
N ARG A 183 -5.77 5.37 -18.10
CA ARG A 183 -6.60 4.31 -18.70
C ARG A 183 -6.10 3.85 -20.05
N GLU A 184 -5.85 4.76 -20.97
CA GLU A 184 -5.40 4.40 -22.33
C GLU A 184 -4.08 3.60 -22.32
N GLN A 185 -3.14 4.00 -21.44
CA GLN A 185 -1.87 3.28 -21.28
C GLN A 185 -2.08 1.90 -20.67
N ILE A 186 -3.02 1.78 -19.71
CA ILE A 186 -3.34 0.52 -19.04
C ILE A 186 -4.04 -0.43 -20.00
N ASP A 187 -5.08 0.02 -20.70
CA ASP A 187 -5.88 -0.82 -21.62
C ASP A 187 -4.99 -1.43 -22.72
N LYS A 188 -4.05 -0.66 -23.28
CA LYS A 188 -3.06 -1.14 -24.27
C LYS A 188 -2.18 -2.30 -23.77
N GLN A 189 -2.03 -2.48 -22.47
CA GLN A 189 -1.26 -3.62 -21.94
C GLN A 189 -2.03 -4.93 -22.07
N PHE A 190 -3.36 -4.89 -22.11
CA PHE A 190 -4.24 -6.06 -22.07
C PHE A 190 -4.89 -6.39 -23.42
N GLU A 191 -4.67 -5.56 -24.44
CA GLU A 191 -4.93 -5.88 -25.84
C GLU A 191 -3.88 -6.92 -26.34
#